data_75ea2dd66d6f78ab44f61fe8c2690b5d
#
_entry.id   75ea2dd66d6f78ab44f61fe8c2690b5d
#
_cell.length_a   1.000
_cell.length_b   1.000
_cell.length_c   1.000
_cell.angle_alpha   90.00
_cell.angle_beta   90.00
_cell.angle_gamma   90.00
#
_symmetry.space_group_name_H-M   'P 1'
#
loop_
_entity.id
_entity.type
_entity.pdbx_description
1 polymer ?
#
loop_
_entity_poly.entity_id
_entity_poly.type
_entity_poly.pdbx_seq_one_letter_code
_entity_poly.pdbx_strand_id
1 'polypeptide(L)'
;MKRREWILSALAAPWLAAPSVVLAHHGWSSFDQNRPIYLEGKVVAVRWANPHAELDIEVPANLKLPADLTTRDVPAQTAPVDGRALLARAVVPTRKDRRWEIELAPLTRMEAWKVPEIKAGATVSLLGFTLTGEQGEAVMRVEYLYFAGKAYALRSSPA
;
A
#
# COMPACT_ATOMS: atom_id res chain seq x y z
N MET A 1 -31.78 68.88 11.61
CA MET A 1 -30.89 68.12 10.72
C MET A 1 -30.45 66.87 11.44
N LYS A 2 -30.99 65.68 11.08
CA LYS A 2 -30.68 64.37 11.71
C LYS A 2 -29.75 63.63 10.74
N ARG A 3 -28.49 63.41 11.15
CA ARG A 3 -27.53 62.53 10.41
C ARG A 3 -27.87 61.09 10.72
N ARG A 4 -28.20 60.34 9.64
CA ARG A 4 -28.36 58.89 9.70
C ARG A 4 -26.97 58.23 9.52
N GLU A 5 -26.49 57.58 10.55
CA GLU A 5 -25.28 56.75 10.46
C GLU A 5 -25.68 55.34 9.94
N TRP A 6 -25.06 54.98 8.83
CA TRP A 6 -25.21 53.64 8.26
C TRP A 6 -24.16 52.71 8.90
N ILE A 7 -24.61 51.77 9.72
CA ILE A 7 -23.76 50.73 10.26
C ILE A 7 -23.66 49.63 9.20
N LEU A 8 -22.48 49.50 8.56
CA LEU A 8 -22.17 48.37 7.68
C LEU A 8 -21.77 47.17 8.56
N SER A 9 -22.66 46.22 8.72
CA SER A 9 -22.37 44.94 9.34
C SER A 9 -21.61 44.06 8.37
N ALA A 10 -20.28 43.92 8.57
CA ALA A 10 -19.45 42.96 7.85
C ALA A 10 -19.79 41.54 8.34
N LEU A 11 -20.46 40.76 7.52
CA LEU A 11 -20.66 39.32 7.71
C LEU A 11 -19.31 38.61 7.49
N ALA A 12 -18.65 38.25 8.58
CA ALA A 12 -17.51 37.35 8.56
C ALA A 12 -18.01 35.92 8.29
N ALA A 13 -17.80 35.42 7.07
CA ALA A 13 -18.04 34.01 6.75
C ALA A 13 -16.97 33.14 7.44
N PRO A 14 -17.35 32.10 8.20
CA PRO A 14 -16.38 31.16 8.73
C PRO A 14 -15.76 30.35 7.58
N TRP A 15 -14.48 30.45 7.42
CA TRP A 15 -13.71 29.54 6.58
C TRP A 15 -13.75 28.16 7.21
N LEU A 16 -14.54 27.25 6.64
CA LEU A 16 -14.50 25.83 6.95
C LEU A 16 -13.17 25.30 6.43
N ALA A 17 -12.18 25.22 7.31
CA ALA A 17 -10.96 24.50 7.05
C ALA A 17 -11.34 23.01 6.91
N ALA A 18 -11.34 22.48 5.68
CA ALA A 18 -11.45 21.05 5.45
C ALA A 18 -10.27 20.37 6.16
N PRO A 19 -10.52 19.30 6.94
CA PRO A 19 -9.42 18.54 7.52
C PRO A 19 -8.58 17.98 6.39
N SER A 20 -7.33 18.44 6.29
CA SER A 20 -6.33 17.79 5.45
C SER A 20 -6.08 16.41 6.04
N VAL A 21 -6.48 15.36 5.35
CA VAL A 21 -6.09 14.00 5.70
C VAL A 21 -4.57 13.94 5.51
N VAL A 22 -3.84 14.05 6.62
CA VAL A 22 -2.41 13.77 6.63
C VAL A 22 -2.30 12.26 6.49
N LEU A 23 -2.01 11.79 5.28
CA LEU A 23 -1.56 10.42 5.03
C LEU A 23 -0.26 10.24 5.81
N ALA A 24 -0.35 9.66 6.99
CA ALA A 24 0.81 9.29 7.78
C ALA A 24 1.52 8.15 7.07
N HIS A 25 2.66 8.44 6.42
CA HIS A 25 3.50 7.40 5.86
C HIS A 25 4.05 6.54 7.00
N HIS A 26 3.55 5.32 7.10
CA HIS A 26 3.99 4.36 8.09
C HIS A 26 5.43 3.92 7.81
N GLY A 27 6.34 4.08 8.80
CA GLY A 27 7.68 3.47 8.73
C GLY A 27 7.59 1.94 8.82
N TRP A 28 8.64 1.22 8.40
CA TRP A 28 8.70 -0.25 8.51
C TRP A 28 8.40 -0.78 9.92
N SER A 29 8.73 -0.02 10.96
CA SER A 29 8.48 -0.37 12.36
C SER A 29 7.00 -0.44 12.75
N SER A 30 6.11 0.14 11.96
CA SER A 30 4.66 0.06 12.18
C SER A 30 4.05 -1.25 11.69
N PHE A 31 4.78 -2.00 10.87
CA PHE A 31 4.31 -3.24 10.26
C PHE A 31 4.83 -4.46 11.01
N ASP A 32 3.99 -5.48 11.18
CA ASP A 32 4.36 -6.76 11.81
C ASP A 32 5.19 -7.62 10.85
N GLN A 33 6.50 -7.42 10.87
CA GLN A 33 7.43 -8.14 10.01
C GLN A 33 7.60 -9.62 10.39
N ASN A 34 7.04 -10.07 11.51
CA ASN A 34 7.05 -11.47 11.91
C ASN A 34 5.90 -12.27 11.29
N ARG A 35 4.89 -11.58 10.76
CA ARG A 35 3.70 -12.20 10.19
C ARG A 35 3.49 -11.75 8.74
N PRO A 36 4.20 -12.39 7.78
CA PRO A 36 3.99 -12.09 6.36
C PRO A 36 2.57 -12.50 5.95
N ILE A 37 1.89 -11.61 5.22
CA ILE A 37 0.56 -11.88 4.67
C ILE A 37 0.60 -11.91 3.15
N TYR A 38 -0.24 -12.74 2.58
CA TYR A 38 -0.46 -12.83 1.15
C TYR A 38 -1.76 -12.14 0.78
N LEU A 39 -1.70 -11.29 -0.24
CA LEU A 39 -2.87 -10.72 -0.90
C LEU A 39 -2.81 -10.97 -2.40
N GLU A 40 -3.96 -11.16 -3.00
CA GLU A 40 -4.16 -11.15 -4.44
C GLU A 40 -5.44 -10.40 -4.73
N GLY A 41 -5.42 -9.50 -5.70
CA GLY A 41 -6.59 -8.70 -5.99
C GLY A 41 -6.48 -7.91 -7.28
N LYS A 42 -7.62 -7.33 -7.65
CA LYS A 42 -7.74 -6.43 -8.79
C LYS A 42 -7.44 -5.01 -8.36
N VAL A 43 -6.56 -4.34 -9.07
CA VAL A 43 -6.23 -2.94 -8.86
C VAL A 43 -7.43 -2.08 -9.27
N VAL A 44 -7.91 -1.23 -8.35
CA VAL A 44 -9.05 -0.33 -8.57
C VAL A 44 -8.65 1.14 -8.61
N ALA A 45 -7.54 1.50 -7.97
CA ALA A 45 -6.94 2.83 -8.08
C ALA A 45 -5.42 2.74 -8.01
N VAL A 46 -4.73 3.74 -8.55
CA VAL A 46 -3.27 3.80 -8.62
C VAL A 46 -2.82 5.23 -8.31
N ARG A 47 -1.82 5.35 -7.45
CA ARG A 47 -1.03 6.57 -7.26
C ARG A 47 0.43 6.25 -7.57
N TRP A 48 0.86 6.46 -8.81
CA TRP A 48 2.23 6.19 -9.25
C TRP A 48 3.09 7.43 -9.07
N ALA A 49 3.42 7.74 -7.82
CA ALA A 49 4.14 8.95 -7.42
C ALA A 49 5.00 8.72 -6.17
N ASN A 50 5.98 9.62 -5.93
CA ASN A 50 6.71 9.63 -4.66
C ASN A 50 5.81 10.16 -3.51
N PRO A 51 6.08 9.80 -2.24
CA PRO A 51 7.24 9.04 -1.76
C PRO A 51 7.20 7.54 -2.03
N HIS A 52 6.03 6.94 -2.28
CA HIS A 52 5.84 5.54 -2.65
C HIS A 52 4.78 5.45 -3.75
N ALA A 53 4.98 4.54 -4.70
CA ALA A 53 3.89 4.11 -5.56
C ALA A 53 2.88 3.33 -4.70
N GLU A 54 1.60 3.58 -4.89
CA GLU A 54 0.52 3.00 -4.11
C GLU A 54 -0.58 2.47 -5.04
N LEU A 55 -1.22 1.42 -4.59
CA LEU A 55 -2.39 0.84 -5.25
C LEU A 55 -3.51 0.69 -4.22
N ASP A 56 -4.75 0.87 -4.67
CA ASP A 56 -5.88 0.26 -3.99
C ASP A 56 -6.24 -1.02 -4.73
N ILE A 57 -6.37 -2.12 -4.02
CA ILE A 57 -6.81 -3.39 -4.60
C ILE A 57 -8.11 -3.87 -3.97
N GLU A 58 -8.89 -4.58 -4.76
CA GLU A 58 -10.05 -5.32 -4.29
C GLU A 58 -9.71 -6.80 -4.21
N VAL A 59 -9.78 -7.35 -2.99
CA VAL A 59 -9.44 -8.73 -2.66
C VAL A 59 -10.70 -9.59 -2.64
N PRO A 60 -10.68 -10.82 -3.19
CA PRO A 60 -11.84 -11.71 -3.14
C PRO A 60 -12.16 -12.15 -1.70
N ALA A 61 -13.45 -12.33 -1.40
CA ALA A 61 -13.90 -12.71 -0.06
C ALA A 61 -13.37 -14.09 0.40
N ASN A 62 -13.05 -14.94 -0.56
CA ASN A 62 -12.57 -16.32 -0.35
C ASN A 62 -11.08 -16.47 -0.70
N LEU A 63 -10.28 -15.41 -0.47
CA LEU A 63 -8.84 -15.46 -0.70
C LEU A 63 -8.21 -16.67 0.00
N LYS A 64 -7.36 -17.37 -0.72
CA LYS A 64 -6.59 -18.52 -0.22
C LYS A 64 -5.13 -18.37 -0.64
N LEU A 65 -4.24 -19.02 0.10
CA LEU A 65 -2.86 -19.15 -0.34
C LEU A 65 -2.82 -20.01 -1.61
N PRO A 66 -2.14 -19.57 -2.67
CA PRO A 66 -1.95 -20.39 -3.84
C PRO A 66 -1.01 -21.56 -3.54
N ALA A 67 -1.26 -22.71 -4.16
CA ALA A 67 -0.47 -23.92 -3.92
C ALA A 67 1.01 -23.77 -4.30
N ASP A 68 1.30 -22.88 -5.25
CA ASP A 68 2.66 -22.60 -5.75
C ASP A 68 3.40 -21.53 -4.94
N LEU A 69 2.80 -20.95 -3.90
CA LEU A 69 3.36 -19.78 -3.21
C LEU A 69 4.79 -20.01 -2.72
N THR A 70 5.07 -21.17 -2.10
CA THR A 70 6.37 -21.48 -1.52
C THR A 70 7.47 -21.70 -2.56
N THR A 71 7.10 -21.94 -3.83
CA THR A 71 8.01 -22.19 -4.95
C THR A 71 8.19 -20.96 -5.84
N ARG A 72 7.47 -19.87 -5.60
CA ARG A 72 7.60 -18.64 -6.39
C ARG A 72 8.99 -18.04 -6.30
N ASP A 73 9.36 -17.29 -7.31
CA ASP A 73 10.65 -16.61 -7.37
C ASP A 73 10.83 -15.62 -6.21
N VAL A 74 12.06 -15.60 -5.70
CA VAL A 74 12.53 -14.68 -4.66
C VAL A 74 13.76 -13.97 -5.23
N PRO A 75 13.58 -12.85 -5.94
CA PRO A 75 14.70 -12.12 -6.51
C PRO A 75 15.65 -11.60 -5.44
N ALA A 76 16.96 -11.66 -5.73
CA ALA A 76 17.97 -11.14 -4.83
C ALA A 76 17.88 -9.62 -4.72
N GLN A 77 17.97 -9.10 -3.51
CA GLN A 77 17.95 -7.68 -3.19
C GLN A 77 19.07 -7.34 -2.21
N THR A 78 19.46 -6.06 -2.15
CA THR A 78 20.59 -5.63 -1.30
C THR A 78 20.29 -5.76 0.21
N ALA A 79 19.03 -5.68 0.63
CA ALA A 79 18.64 -5.94 2.00
C ALA A 79 18.71 -7.45 2.31
N PRO A 80 19.21 -7.85 3.50
CA PRO A 80 19.28 -9.24 3.90
C PRO A 80 17.90 -9.79 4.30
N VAL A 81 17.12 -10.22 3.31
CA VAL A 81 15.77 -10.78 3.52
C VAL A 81 15.78 -12.26 3.16
N ASP A 82 15.39 -13.10 4.11
CA ASP A 82 15.10 -14.51 3.83
C ASP A 82 13.70 -14.67 3.23
N GLY A 83 13.60 -14.44 1.94
CA GLY A 83 12.33 -14.49 1.22
C GLY A 83 11.72 -15.88 1.19
N ARG A 84 12.52 -16.96 1.20
CA ARG A 84 12.01 -18.34 1.28
C ARG A 84 11.31 -18.59 2.61
N ALA A 85 11.90 -18.13 3.71
CA ALA A 85 11.27 -18.22 5.02
C ALA A 85 9.99 -17.37 5.11
N LEU A 86 9.94 -16.21 4.44
CA LEU A 86 8.72 -15.40 4.38
C LEU A 86 7.60 -16.11 3.60
N LEU A 87 7.88 -16.66 2.44
CA LEU A 87 6.90 -17.41 1.65
C LEU A 87 6.36 -18.63 2.41
N ALA A 88 7.24 -19.36 3.13
CA ALA A 88 6.87 -20.54 3.91
C ALA A 88 5.95 -20.23 5.10
N ARG A 89 6.04 -19.01 5.66
CA ARG A 89 5.25 -18.57 6.82
C ARG A 89 4.06 -17.70 6.44
N ALA A 90 3.87 -17.42 5.16
CA ALA A 90 2.81 -16.54 4.69
C ALA A 90 1.43 -17.06 5.06
N VAL A 91 0.56 -16.15 5.46
CA VAL A 91 -0.84 -16.44 5.78
C VAL A 91 -1.76 -15.47 5.02
N VAL A 92 -3.02 -15.81 4.88
CA VAL A 92 -4.03 -14.81 4.49
C VAL A 92 -4.40 -13.95 5.70
N PRO A 93 -4.80 -12.67 5.52
CA PRO A 93 -5.23 -11.85 6.64
C PRO A 93 -6.47 -12.43 7.32
N THR A 94 -6.62 -12.19 8.62
CA THR A 94 -7.80 -12.59 9.40
C THR A 94 -8.93 -11.57 9.26
N ARG A 95 -8.59 -10.31 9.04
CA ARG A 95 -9.54 -9.23 8.78
C ARG A 95 -10.30 -9.45 7.46
N LYS A 96 -11.52 -8.92 7.37
CA LYS A 96 -12.44 -9.20 6.26
C LYS A 96 -12.58 -8.05 5.26
N ASP A 97 -11.68 -7.08 5.34
CA ASP A 97 -11.68 -5.95 4.41
C ASP A 97 -11.47 -6.45 2.97
N ARG A 98 -12.32 -5.97 2.09
CA ARG A 98 -12.26 -6.27 0.67
C ARG A 98 -11.33 -5.30 -0.08
N ARG A 99 -11.18 -4.09 0.42
CA ARG A 99 -10.32 -3.06 -0.15
C ARG A 99 -9.09 -2.86 0.73
N TRP A 100 -7.93 -2.88 0.09
CA TRP A 100 -6.64 -2.73 0.74
C TRP A 100 -5.83 -1.64 0.04
N GLU A 101 -5.20 -0.80 0.85
CA GLU A 101 -4.14 0.10 0.41
C GLU A 101 -2.82 -0.67 0.36
N ILE A 102 -2.10 -0.55 -0.74
CA ILE A 102 -0.86 -1.27 -1.00
C ILE A 102 0.26 -0.26 -1.19
N GLU A 103 1.14 -0.15 -0.22
CA GLU A 103 2.36 0.63 -0.33
C GLU A 103 3.46 -0.20 -1.01
N LEU A 104 3.85 0.17 -2.21
CA LEU A 104 4.91 -0.49 -2.97
C LEU A 104 6.29 0.03 -2.56
N ALA A 105 6.90 0.87 -3.38
CA ALA A 105 8.22 1.44 -3.13
C ALA A 105 8.33 2.84 -3.75
N PRO A 106 9.36 3.63 -3.40
CA PRO A 106 9.70 4.85 -4.12
C PRO A 106 9.92 4.59 -5.61
N LEU A 107 9.55 5.55 -6.46
CA LEU A 107 9.64 5.37 -7.92
C LEU A 107 11.05 5.02 -8.38
N THR A 108 12.09 5.54 -7.76
CA THR A 108 13.50 5.18 -8.06
C THR A 108 13.78 3.69 -7.87
N ARG A 109 13.17 3.07 -6.85
CA ARG A 109 13.30 1.63 -6.61
C ARG A 109 12.44 0.83 -7.59
N MET A 110 11.23 1.30 -7.88
CA MET A 110 10.38 0.69 -8.90
C MET A 110 11.09 0.67 -10.26
N GLU A 111 11.78 1.75 -10.61
CA GLU A 111 12.59 1.86 -11.83
C GLU A 111 13.80 0.92 -11.80
N ALA A 112 14.55 0.86 -10.69
CA ALA A 112 15.68 -0.04 -10.55
C ALA A 112 15.28 -1.51 -10.77
N TRP A 113 14.12 -1.90 -10.30
CA TRP A 113 13.50 -3.22 -10.53
C TRP A 113 12.86 -3.35 -11.92
N LYS A 114 12.78 -2.28 -12.70
CA LYS A 114 12.07 -2.23 -14.00
C LYS A 114 10.62 -2.69 -13.89
N VAL A 115 9.96 -2.30 -12.78
CA VAL A 115 8.53 -2.57 -12.60
C VAL A 115 7.74 -1.70 -13.57
N PRO A 116 6.96 -2.28 -14.48
CA PRO A 116 6.10 -1.48 -15.34
C PRO A 116 5.02 -0.78 -14.52
N GLU A 117 4.61 0.41 -14.93
CA GLU A 117 3.53 1.12 -14.25
C GLU A 117 2.25 0.27 -14.25
N ILE A 118 1.78 -0.05 -13.06
CA ILE A 118 0.56 -0.84 -12.88
C ILE A 118 -0.65 0.06 -13.12
N LYS A 119 -1.64 -0.43 -13.84
CA LYS A 119 -2.86 0.31 -14.16
C LYS A 119 -4.07 -0.29 -13.46
N ALA A 120 -5.09 0.52 -13.22
CA ALA A 120 -6.38 0.02 -12.75
C ALA A 120 -6.91 -1.08 -13.69
N GLY A 121 -7.51 -2.11 -13.11
CA GLY A 121 -7.96 -3.29 -13.82
C GLY A 121 -6.96 -4.45 -13.85
N ALA A 122 -5.66 -4.20 -13.57
CA ALA A 122 -4.65 -5.25 -13.46
C ALA A 122 -4.91 -6.14 -12.24
N THR A 123 -4.43 -7.39 -12.29
CA THR A 123 -4.37 -8.28 -11.13
C THR A 123 -2.94 -8.34 -10.63
N VAL A 124 -2.76 -8.25 -9.32
CA VAL A 124 -1.46 -8.35 -8.66
C VAL A 124 -1.52 -9.40 -7.55
N SER A 125 -0.41 -10.11 -7.34
CA SER A 125 -0.20 -10.96 -6.16
C SER A 125 0.93 -10.36 -5.33
N LEU A 126 0.76 -10.34 -4.02
CA LEU A 126 1.59 -9.59 -3.09
C LEU A 126 1.93 -10.43 -1.88
N LEU A 127 3.18 -10.36 -1.45
CA LEU A 127 3.59 -10.77 -0.11
C LEU A 127 4.10 -9.54 0.62
N GLY A 128 3.66 -9.32 1.84
CA GLY A 128 4.07 -8.15 2.59
C GLY A 128 3.61 -8.21 4.04
N PHE A 129 3.53 -7.05 4.66
CA PHE A 129 3.21 -6.93 6.07
C PHE A 129 2.11 -5.89 6.27
N THR A 130 1.21 -6.15 7.20
CA THR A 130 0.21 -5.19 7.64
C THR A 130 0.54 -4.66 9.04
N LEU A 131 -0.21 -3.71 9.51
CA LEU A 131 -0.03 -3.14 10.85
C LEU A 131 -0.16 -4.21 11.93
N THR A 132 0.54 -4.04 13.03
CA THR A 132 0.59 -5.00 14.14
C THR A 132 -0.80 -5.41 14.60
N GLY A 133 -1.04 -6.71 14.69
CA GLY A 133 -2.34 -7.29 15.07
C GLY A 133 -3.45 -7.06 14.04
N GLU A 134 -3.13 -6.66 12.81
CA GLU A 134 -4.09 -6.26 11.77
C GLU A 134 -5.04 -5.13 12.22
N GLN A 135 -4.58 -4.27 13.13
CA GLN A 135 -5.35 -3.14 13.66
C GLN A 135 -5.27 -1.92 12.72
N GLY A 136 -6.24 -1.00 12.87
CA GLY A 136 -6.29 0.23 12.09
C GLY A 136 -6.70 0.00 10.64
N GLU A 137 -6.03 0.70 9.70
CA GLU A 137 -6.34 0.67 8.27
C GLU A 137 -5.95 -0.67 7.62
N ALA A 138 -6.66 -1.03 6.55
CA ALA A 138 -6.33 -2.19 5.73
C ALA A 138 -5.20 -1.82 4.76
N VAL A 139 -3.98 -1.72 5.29
CA VAL A 139 -2.78 -1.33 4.56
C VAL A 139 -1.75 -2.46 4.56
N MET A 140 -1.08 -2.65 3.42
CA MET A 140 0.06 -3.56 3.29
C MET A 140 1.29 -2.81 2.79
N ARG A 141 2.43 -2.97 3.48
CA ARG A 141 3.75 -2.66 2.93
C ARG A 141 4.30 -3.89 2.22
N VAL A 142 4.58 -3.77 0.93
CA VAL A 142 4.98 -4.90 0.08
C VAL A 142 6.44 -5.26 0.26
N GLU A 143 6.71 -6.55 0.42
CA GLU A 143 8.04 -7.17 0.34
C GLU A 143 8.28 -7.72 -1.06
N TYR A 144 7.36 -8.55 -1.58
CA TYR A 144 7.42 -9.13 -2.92
C TYR A 144 6.15 -8.82 -3.71
N LEU A 145 6.34 -8.29 -4.91
CA LEU A 145 5.30 -8.06 -5.90
C LEU A 145 5.45 -9.12 -7.01
N TYR A 146 4.38 -9.81 -7.33
CA TYR A 146 4.28 -10.71 -8.49
C TYR A 146 3.31 -10.09 -9.49
N PHE A 147 3.85 -9.66 -10.61
CA PHE A 147 3.10 -8.94 -11.63
C PHE A 147 3.65 -9.20 -13.04
N ALA A 148 2.77 -9.38 -14.02
CA ALA A 148 3.13 -9.60 -15.42
C ALA A 148 4.14 -10.76 -15.63
N GLY A 149 3.99 -11.84 -14.85
CA GLY A 149 4.86 -13.02 -14.93
C GLY A 149 6.25 -12.85 -14.33
N LYS A 150 6.48 -11.80 -13.57
CA LYS A 150 7.76 -11.51 -12.90
C LYS A 150 7.57 -11.30 -11.40
N ALA A 151 8.66 -11.54 -10.65
CA ALA A 151 8.76 -11.23 -9.23
C ALA A 151 9.68 -10.02 -9.01
N TYR A 152 9.34 -9.17 -8.07
CA TYR A 152 10.09 -7.98 -7.68
C TYR A 152 10.20 -7.91 -6.16
N ALA A 153 11.41 -7.67 -5.63
CA ALA A 153 11.64 -7.51 -4.20
C ALA A 153 11.72 -6.01 -3.86
N LEU A 154 10.76 -5.50 -3.11
CA LEU A 154 10.57 -4.06 -2.98
C LEU A 154 11.13 -3.44 -1.70
N ARG A 155 11.76 -4.23 -0.80
CA ARG A 155 12.41 -3.67 0.39
C ARG A 155 13.63 -2.84 0.03
N SER A 156 14.41 -3.26 -0.96
CA SER A 156 15.61 -2.58 -1.41
C SER A 156 15.82 -2.70 -2.92
N SER A 157 16.91 -2.15 -3.43
CA SER A 157 17.29 -2.29 -4.84
C SER A 157 17.72 -3.72 -5.17
N PRO A 158 17.71 -4.11 -6.46
CA PRO A 158 18.32 -5.37 -6.91
C PRO A 158 19.76 -5.50 -6.39
N ALA A 159 20.18 -6.73 -6.06
CA ALA A 159 21.55 -7.04 -5.66
C ALA A 159 22.48 -7.11 -6.88
#